data_56491575ec3270fd9ffc5aa00864155f
#
_entry.id   56491575ec3270fd9ffc5aa00864155f
#
_cell.length_a   1.000
_cell.length_b   1.000
_cell.length_c   1.000
_cell.angle_alpha   90.00
_cell.angle_beta   90.00
_cell.angle_gamma   90.00
#
_symmetry.space_group_name_H-M   'P 1'
#
loop_
_entity.id
_entity.type
_entity.pdbx_description
1 polymer ?
#
loop_
_entity_poly.entity_id
_entity_poly.type
_entity_poly.pdbx_seq_one_letter_code
_entity_poly.pdbx_strand_id
1 'polypeptide(L)'
;MRQIGILLLCCISLLSSGAQTVPNLYRAVDQEKMNHWVDSVFDAMSYDERIGQLFMVIANPKSDNRNMQRLMRYVNDIKIGGILFHKGDPVTQAEVTNRLQKASRIPMLVSLDGEWGLSMRLSGTTRFPKNMMLGAIEDNALIEEYGKEVGRQCREMGIHINFAPDMDVNSNVDNPVIGLRSFGENPEAVAEKGIAYARGLESTGILSVSKHFPGHGDTSEDSHETLPVVRHNRARLDSVELLPFKRYIYDGFGGIMTGHLYVPALDKSHKPASFSKAVVTDLLQKELGFQGLCFTDALAMKGASTKKTDNPSVKALLAGNDILLAPAAPINDFKAVKEAIEEGVLDLEAIEAKCLKILRYKYIAGLNA
;
A
#
# COMPACT_ATOMS: atom_id res chain seq x y z
N MET A 1 14.06 50.08 -47.54
CA MET A 1 13.12 48.94 -47.36
C MET A 1 13.72 48.04 -46.28
N ARG A 2 13.15 48.07 -45.10
CA ARG A 2 13.56 47.27 -43.93
C ARG A 2 12.62 46.02 -43.90
N GLN A 3 13.22 44.85 -44.05
CA GLN A 3 12.51 43.58 -43.84
C GLN A 3 12.45 43.34 -42.31
N ILE A 4 11.21 43.22 -41.78
CA ILE A 4 10.95 42.80 -40.43
C ILE A 4 10.80 41.29 -40.47
N GLY A 5 11.76 40.57 -39.92
CA GLY A 5 11.66 39.15 -39.70
C GLY A 5 10.80 38.87 -38.47
N ILE A 6 9.67 38.19 -38.67
CA ILE A 6 8.82 37.68 -37.59
C ILE A 6 9.39 36.38 -37.10
N LEU A 7 9.98 36.37 -35.91
CA LEU A 7 10.40 35.16 -35.22
C LEU A 7 9.15 34.49 -34.62
N LEU A 8 8.69 33.38 -35.20
CA LEU A 8 7.64 32.54 -34.64
C LEU A 8 8.27 31.71 -33.51
N LEU A 9 8.02 32.08 -32.24
CA LEU A 9 8.36 31.28 -31.09
C LEU A 9 7.34 30.13 -31.00
N CYS A 10 7.70 28.94 -31.49
CA CYS A 10 6.96 27.73 -31.20
C CYS A 10 7.21 27.34 -29.73
N CYS A 11 6.27 27.67 -28.84
CA CYS A 11 6.19 27.07 -27.51
C CYS A 11 5.82 25.59 -27.69
N ILE A 12 6.81 24.72 -27.74
CA ILE A 12 6.62 23.29 -27.57
C ILE A 12 6.32 23.08 -26.09
N SER A 13 5.04 22.93 -25.75
CA SER A 13 4.63 22.39 -24.45
C SER A 13 5.11 20.93 -24.38
N LEU A 14 6.26 20.74 -23.76
CA LEU A 14 6.70 19.43 -23.30
C LEU A 14 5.69 18.98 -22.24
N LEU A 15 4.68 18.23 -22.65
CA LEU A 15 3.97 17.33 -21.76
C LEU A 15 5.04 16.33 -21.25
N SER A 16 5.61 16.62 -20.08
CA SER A 16 6.42 15.66 -19.36
C SER A 16 5.48 14.52 -18.93
N SER A 17 5.37 13.48 -19.76
CA SER A 17 4.96 12.17 -19.25
C SER A 17 5.97 11.84 -18.16
N GLY A 18 5.51 11.77 -16.90
CA GLY A 18 6.36 11.41 -15.77
C GLY A 18 7.13 10.14 -16.12
N ALA A 19 8.45 10.19 -16.04
CA ALA A 19 9.26 9.01 -16.27
C ALA A 19 8.82 7.94 -15.28
N GLN A 20 8.39 6.78 -15.78
CA GLN A 20 7.98 5.67 -14.94
C GLN A 20 9.15 5.24 -14.06
N THR A 21 8.99 5.36 -12.75
CA THR A 21 10.06 5.03 -11.79
C THR A 21 9.91 3.58 -11.35
N VAL A 22 10.78 2.71 -11.84
CA VAL A 22 10.86 1.32 -11.36
C VAL A 22 11.32 1.31 -9.90
N PRO A 23 10.60 0.62 -9.00
CA PRO A 23 10.95 0.59 -7.59
C PRO A 23 12.37 0.11 -7.30
N ASN A 24 13.03 0.71 -6.31
CA ASN A 24 14.41 0.41 -5.95
C ASN A 24 14.62 -1.06 -5.56
N LEU A 25 13.67 -1.64 -4.82
CA LEU A 25 13.72 -3.05 -4.43
C LEU A 25 13.72 -4.00 -5.63
N TYR A 26 13.06 -3.64 -6.75
CA TYR A 26 13.11 -4.43 -7.98
C TYR A 26 14.51 -4.39 -8.63
N ARG A 27 15.19 -3.23 -8.54
CA ARG A 27 16.54 -3.08 -9.10
C ARG A 27 17.60 -3.79 -8.30
N ALA A 28 17.34 -4.09 -7.02
CA ALA A 28 18.28 -4.69 -6.08
C ALA A 28 18.48 -6.21 -6.29
N VAL A 29 17.64 -6.86 -7.11
CA VAL A 29 17.70 -8.30 -7.34
C VAL A 29 18.07 -8.64 -8.78
N ASP A 30 18.55 -9.86 -9.00
CA ASP A 30 18.81 -10.42 -10.32
C ASP A 30 17.50 -10.56 -11.10
N GLN A 31 17.31 -9.73 -12.10
CA GLN A 31 16.06 -9.64 -12.89
C GLN A 31 15.78 -10.90 -13.69
N GLU A 32 16.80 -11.57 -14.23
CA GLU A 32 16.64 -12.79 -15.02
C GLU A 32 16.15 -13.93 -14.11
N LYS A 33 16.79 -14.12 -12.97
CA LYS A 33 16.38 -15.14 -12.00
C LYS A 33 15.00 -14.85 -11.43
N MET A 34 14.69 -13.59 -11.13
CA MET A 34 13.38 -13.20 -10.65
C MET A 34 12.30 -13.52 -11.68
N ASN A 35 12.48 -13.12 -12.94
CA ASN A 35 11.50 -13.36 -13.98
C ASN A 35 11.32 -14.87 -14.23
N HIS A 36 12.42 -15.62 -14.30
CA HIS A 36 12.34 -17.09 -14.46
C HIS A 36 11.55 -17.76 -13.32
N TRP A 37 11.78 -17.36 -12.07
CA TRP A 37 11.04 -17.90 -10.94
C TRP A 37 9.57 -17.49 -11.00
N VAL A 38 9.28 -16.22 -11.28
CA VAL A 38 7.91 -15.68 -11.39
C VAL A 38 7.13 -16.42 -12.46
N ASP A 39 7.69 -16.58 -13.66
CA ASP A 39 7.03 -17.26 -14.77
C ASP A 39 6.78 -18.74 -14.42
N SER A 40 7.78 -19.44 -13.86
CA SER A 40 7.65 -20.84 -13.45
C SER A 40 6.56 -21.04 -12.40
N VAL A 41 6.47 -20.16 -11.40
CA VAL A 41 5.43 -20.24 -10.36
C VAL A 41 4.07 -19.93 -10.94
N PHE A 42 3.97 -18.86 -11.74
CA PHE A 42 2.71 -18.42 -12.34
C PHE A 42 2.11 -19.46 -13.27
N ASP A 43 2.92 -20.09 -14.12
CA ASP A 43 2.48 -21.15 -15.04
C ASP A 43 1.95 -22.39 -14.31
N ALA A 44 2.53 -22.70 -13.13
CA ALA A 44 2.09 -23.79 -12.28
C ALA A 44 0.85 -23.46 -11.42
N MET A 45 0.40 -22.19 -11.39
CA MET A 45 -0.74 -21.76 -10.59
C MET A 45 -2.08 -22.05 -11.25
N SER A 46 -3.03 -22.55 -10.45
CA SER A 46 -4.43 -22.60 -10.83
C SER A 46 -5.04 -21.18 -10.91
N TYR A 47 -6.16 -21.08 -11.60
CA TYR A 47 -6.95 -19.84 -11.67
C TYR A 47 -7.26 -19.26 -10.28
N ASP A 48 -7.72 -20.11 -9.35
CA ASP A 48 -8.04 -19.69 -7.97
C ASP A 48 -6.80 -19.20 -7.21
N GLU A 49 -5.64 -19.80 -7.44
CA GLU A 49 -4.39 -19.36 -6.82
C GLU A 49 -3.95 -17.98 -7.33
N ARG A 50 -4.12 -17.70 -8.62
CA ARG A 50 -3.79 -16.37 -9.19
C ARG A 50 -4.64 -15.28 -8.58
N ILE A 51 -5.95 -15.50 -8.46
CA ILE A 51 -6.88 -14.55 -7.82
C ILE A 51 -6.60 -14.42 -6.33
N GLY A 52 -6.35 -15.53 -5.64
CA GLY A 52 -6.10 -15.55 -4.20
C GLY A 52 -4.88 -14.74 -3.78
N GLN A 53 -3.87 -14.58 -4.67
CA GLN A 53 -2.70 -13.76 -4.36
C GLN A 53 -3.04 -12.30 -4.07
N LEU A 54 -4.13 -11.78 -4.60
CA LEU A 54 -4.57 -10.39 -4.40
C LEU A 54 -5.17 -10.15 -3.01
N PHE A 55 -5.45 -11.21 -2.24
CA PHE A 55 -6.09 -11.12 -0.92
C PHE A 55 -5.06 -11.15 0.21
N MET A 56 -5.08 -10.12 1.05
CA MET A 56 -4.31 -10.02 2.29
C MET A 56 -5.27 -9.89 3.47
N VAL A 57 -5.37 -10.94 4.29
CA VAL A 57 -6.38 -11.05 5.35
C VAL A 57 -5.80 -10.77 6.74
N ILE A 58 -6.64 -10.30 7.67
CA ILE A 58 -6.23 -10.13 9.07
C ILE A 58 -5.96 -11.49 9.71
N ALA A 59 -4.73 -11.68 10.18
CA ALA A 59 -4.31 -12.77 11.04
C ALA A 59 -4.14 -12.24 12.47
N ASN A 60 -5.12 -12.48 13.33
CA ASN A 60 -4.92 -12.21 14.74
C ASN A 60 -3.88 -13.21 15.27
N PRO A 61 -2.83 -12.76 15.98
CA PRO A 61 -1.85 -13.65 16.57
C PRO A 61 -2.42 -14.28 17.84
N LYS A 62 -3.33 -15.22 17.62
CA LYS A 62 -3.92 -16.11 18.63
C LYS A 62 -3.79 -17.52 18.10
N SER A 63 -3.11 -18.39 18.85
CA SER A 63 -2.91 -19.78 18.48
C SER A 63 -4.13 -20.67 18.80
N ASP A 64 -5.25 -20.09 19.27
CA ASP A 64 -6.45 -20.85 19.57
C ASP A 64 -7.03 -21.54 18.32
N ASN A 65 -7.68 -22.71 18.55
CA ASN A 65 -8.16 -23.56 17.48
C ASN A 65 -9.14 -22.87 16.52
N ARG A 66 -10.02 -22.01 17.03
CA ARG A 66 -11.03 -21.31 16.20
C ARG A 66 -10.37 -20.34 15.23
N ASN A 67 -9.42 -19.54 15.73
CA ASN A 67 -8.68 -18.60 14.89
C ASN A 67 -7.86 -19.35 13.82
N MET A 68 -7.16 -20.41 14.22
CA MET A 68 -6.37 -21.20 13.29
C MET A 68 -7.23 -21.90 12.24
N GLN A 69 -8.37 -22.49 12.60
CA GLN A 69 -9.29 -23.08 11.64
C GLN A 69 -9.80 -22.06 10.62
N ARG A 70 -10.12 -20.84 11.07
CA ARG A 70 -10.53 -19.75 10.18
C ARG A 70 -9.42 -19.38 9.19
N LEU A 71 -8.20 -19.18 9.67
CA LEU A 71 -7.05 -18.81 8.83
C LEU A 71 -6.68 -19.93 7.86
N MET A 72 -6.71 -21.21 8.31
CA MET A 72 -6.47 -22.36 7.45
C MET A 72 -7.52 -22.48 6.32
N ARG A 73 -8.79 -22.12 6.59
CA ARG A 73 -9.80 -22.03 5.52
C ARG A 73 -9.42 -20.97 4.48
N TYR A 74 -8.91 -19.82 4.87
CA TYR A 74 -8.45 -18.80 3.91
C TYR A 74 -7.27 -19.31 3.06
N VAL A 75 -6.32 -20.01 3.68
CA VAL A 75 -5.22 -20.64 2.95
C VAL A 75 -5.72 -21.71 1.98
N ASN A 76 -6.65 -22.57 2.40
CA ASN A 76 -7.11 -23.72 1.61
C ASN A 76 -8.17 -23.35 0.56
N ASP A 77 -9.10 -22.46 0.88
CA ASP A 77 -10.27 -22.18 0.04
C ASP A 77 -10.02 -21.00 -0.90
N ILE A 78 -9.31 -19.96 -0.42
CA ILE A 78 -9.02 -18.72 -1.19
C ILE A 78 -7.62 -18.73 -1.78
N LYS A 79 -6.64 -19.48 -1.19
CA LYS A 79 -5.22 -19.44 -1.57
C LYS A 79 -4.60 -18.06 -1.38
N ILE A 80 -4.86 -17.41 -0.25
CA ILE A 80 -4.51 -16.02 0.05
C ILE A 80 -3.03 -15.71 -0.20
N GLY A 81 -2.76 -14.53 -0.77
CA GLY A 81 -1.41 -14.03 -1.08
C GLY A 81 -0.66 -13.46 0.11
N GLY A 82 -1.36 -13.05 1.17
CA GLY A 82 -0.74 -12.44 2.33
C GLY A 82 -1.62 -12.38 3.57
N ILE A 83 -0.97 -12.02 4.68
CA ILE A 83 -1.61 -11.82 6.00
C ILE A 83 -1.16 -10.49 6.61
N LEU A 84 -2.08 -9.85 7.34
CA LEU A 84 -1.86 -8.66 8.14
C LEU A 84 -1.98 -8.99 9.63
N PHE A 85 -0.91 -8.80 10.40
CA PHE A 85 -0.98 -8.89 11.86
C PHE A 85 -1.44 -7.57 12.46
N HIS A 86 -2.53 -7.60 13.24
CA HIS A 86 -3.14 -6.41 13.80
C HIS A 86 -2.75 -6.16 15.26
N LYS A 87 -2.72 -7.19 16.12
CA LYS A 87 -2.31 -7.11 17.53
C LYS A 87 -1.80 -8.47 18.00
N GLY A 88 -0.85 -8.48 18.93
CA GLY A 88 -0.40 -9.71 19.59
C GLY A 88 0.93 -9.56 20.30
N ASP A 89 1.65 -10.67 20.36
CA ASP A 89 3.01 -10.76 20.86
C ASP A 89 3.90 -11.48 19.82
N PRO A 90 5.24 -11.31 19.90
CA PRO A 90 6.16 -11.87 18.91
C PRO A 90 6.13 -13.40 18.83
N VAL A 91 5.97 -14.10 19.95
CA VAL A 91 6.00 -15.58 19.98
C VAL A 91 4.80 -16.15 19.26
N THR A 92 3.59 -15.69 19.64
CA THR A 92 2.35 -16.15 19.01
C THR A 92 2.30 -15.74 17.54
N GLN A 93 2.82 -14.57 17.16
CA GLN A 93 2.90 -14.14 15.77
C GLN A 93 3.79 -15.08 14.95
N ALA A 94 4.96 -15.45 15.45
CA ALA A 94 5.88 -16.38 14.79
C ALA A 94 5.24 -17.78 14.64
N GLU A 95 4.58 -18.31 15.68
CA GLU A 95 3.88 -19.60 15.63
C GLU A 95 2.79 -19.61 14.54
N VAL A 96 1.95 -18.58 14.51
CA VAL A 96 0.86 -18.46 13.51
C VAL A 96 1.46 -18.35 12.10
N THR A 97 2.49 -17.50 11.92
CA THR A 97 3.19 -17.36 10.63
C THR A 97 3.71 -18.69 10.14
N ASN A 98 4.47 -19.41 10.95
CA ASN A 98 5.10 -20.68 10.57
C ASN A 98 4.06 -21.74 10.19
N ARG A 99 2.95 -21.83 10.94
CA ARG A 99 1.86 -22.77 10.63
C ARG A 99 1.18 -22.45 9.31
N LEU A 100 0.91 -21.18 9.03
CA LEU A 100 0.25 -20.75 7.80
C LEU A 100 1.18 -20.89 6.59
N GLN A 101 2.46 -20.49 6.71
CA GLN A 101 3.46 -20.67 5.65
C GLN A 101 3.63 -22.13 5.27
N LYS A 102 3.71 -23.03 6.27
CA LYS A 102 3.81 -24.47 6.03
C LYS A 102 2.60 -25.06 5.27
N ALA A 103 1.41 -24.48 5.46
CA ALA A 103 0.19 -24.92 4.81
C ALA A 103 0.00 -24.31 3.41
N SER A 104 0.68 -23.22 3.12
CA SER A 104 0.55 -22.48 1.87
C SER A 104 1.47 -23.06 0.79
N ARG A 105 0.92 -23.40 -0.39
CA ARG A 105 1.74 -23.83 -1.53
C ARG A 105 2.60 -22.71 -2.09
N ILE A 106 2.03 -21.50 -2.12
CA ILE A 106 2.75 -20.30 -2.52
C ILE A 106 2.97 -19.47 -1.26
N PRO A 107 4.21 -19.23 -0.84
CA PRO A 107 4.50 -18.50 0.40
C PRO A 107 3.80 -17.16 0.46
N MET A 108 3.25 -16.81 1.62
CA MET A 108 2.47 -15.59 1.82
C MET A 108 3.36 -14.41 2.21
N LEU A 109 2.99 -13.22 1.74
CA LEU A 109 3.51 -11.96 2.28
C LEU A 109 2.95 -11.75 3.68
N VAL A 110 3.81 -11.35 4.60
CA VAL A 110 3.45 -11.03 6.00
C VAL A 110 3.61 -9.54 6.20
N SER A 111 2.61 -8.90 6.74
CA SER A 111 2.58 -7.45 6.94
C SER A 111 2.09 -7.04 8.33
N LEU A 112 2.42 -5.82 8.72
CA LEU A 112 1.86 -5.14 9.89
C LEU A 112 1.89 -3.61 9.71
N ASP A 113 1.20 -2.88 10.60
CA ASP A 113 1.40 -1.43 10.78
C ASP A 113 2.45 -1.22 11.88
N GLY A 114 3.61 -0.78 11.50
CA GLY A 114 4.70 -0.46 12.42
C GLY A 114 5.21 0.96 12.23
N GLU A 115 4.29 1.96 12.22
CA GLU A 115 4.63 3.37 11.98
C GLU A 115 5.69 3.89 12.94
N TRP A 116 5.59 3.50 14.23
CA TRP A 116 6.62 3.75 15.27
C TRP A 116 7.21 2.44 15.81
N GLY A 117 7.51 1.51 14.90
CA GLY A 117 8.09 0.22 15.21
C GLY A 117 7.05 -0.85 15.57
N LEU A 118 7.53 -2.06 15.83
CA LEU A 118 6.67 -3.24 16.07
C LEU A 118 5.75 -3.08 17.28
N SER A 119 6.14 -2.25 18.26
CA SER A 119 5.35 -2.01 19.48
C SER A 119 3.97 -1.39 19.23
N MET A 120 3.75 -0.82 18.04
CA MET A 120 2.40 -0.39 17.62
C MET A 120 1.43 -1.58 17.60
N ARG A 121 1.90 -2.78 17.30
CA ARG A 121 1.09 -3.99 17.11
C ARG A 121 1.49 -5.16 18.00
N LEU A 122 2.77 -5.31 18.31
CA LEU A 122 3.31 -6.44 19.05
C LEU A 122 3.79 -6.01 20.44
N SER A 123 3.10 -6.48 21.48
CA SER A 123 3.46 -6.20 22.87
C SER A 123 4.83 -6.81 23.20
N GLY A 124 5.59 -6.16 24.09
CA GLY A 124 6.91 -6.64 24.51
C GLY A 124 8.05 -6.32 23.54
N THR A 125 7.79 -5.61 22.45
CA THR A 125 8.83 -5.11 21.54
C THR A 125 9.27 -3.68 21.89
N THR A 126 10.37 -3.22 21.30
CA THR A 126 10.93 -1.87 21.53
C THR A 126 9.91 -0.79 21.20
N ARG A 127 9.70 0.14 22.14
CA ARG A 127 8.84 1.31 21.93
C ARG A 127 9.67 2.48 21.44
N PHE A 128 9.32 2.98 20.28
CA PHE A 128 9.88 4.21 19.71
C PHE A 128 8.92 5.39 19.89
N PRO A 129 9.41 6.64 19.80
CA PRO A 129 8.55 7.82 19.74
C PRO A 129 7.60 7.78 18.54
N LYS A 130 6.47 8.47 18.66
CA LYS A 130 5.56 8.66 17.51
C LYS A 130 6.16 9.62 16.49
N ASN A 131 5.69 9.55 15.24
CA ASN A 131 6.28 10.26 14.10
C ASN A 131 6.34 11.78 14.28
N MET A 132 5.34 12.41 14.93
CA MET A 132 5.37 13.86 15.20
C MET A 132 6.59 14.25 16.05
N MET A 133 6.99 13.42 17.01
CA MET A 133 8.22 13.68 17.79
C MET A 133 9.47 13.45 16.96
N LEU A 134 9.46 12.45 16.08
CA LEU A 134 10.56 12.17 15.15
C LEU A 134 10.69 13.29 14.11
N GLY A 135 9.59 13.92 13.72
CA GLY A 135 9.55 15.07 12.83
C GLY A 135 10.33 16.28 13.34
N ALA A 136 10.49 16.42 14.66
CA ALA A 136 11.29 17.48 15.28
C ALA A 136 12.80 17.25 15.24
N ILE A 137 13.27 16.07 14.82
CA ILE A 137 14.70 15.77 14.66
C ILE A 137 15.20 16.45 13.38
N GLU A 138 16.24 17.28 13.46
CA GLU A 138 16.78 17.98 12.30
C GLU A 138 17.54 17.04 11.35
N ASP A 139 18.36 16.14 11.90
CA ASP A 139 19.18 15.21 11.14
C ASP A 139 18.37 14.02 10.59
N ASN A 140 18.11 14.03 9.29
CA ASN A 140 17.39 12.97 8.59
C ASN A 140 18.16 11.63 8.57
N ALA A 141 19.48 11.62 8.80
CA ALA A 141 20.23 10.36 8.91
C ALA A 141 19.77 9.54 10.12
N LEU A 142 19.39 10.18 11.23
CA LEU A 142 18.83 9.51 12.40
C LEU A 142 17.45 8.88 12.10
N ILE A 143 16.66 9.50 11.25
CA ILE A 143 15.37 8.94 10.81
C ILE A 143 15.59 7.74 9.87
N GLU A 144 16.62 7.78 9.04
CA GLU A 144 17.02 6.65 8.19
C GLU A 144 17.51 5.47 9.03
N GLU A 145 18.39 5.69 10.01
CA GLU A 145 18.84 4.64 10.95
C GLU A 145 17.68 4.07 11.79
N TYR A 146 16.72 4.92 12.19
CA TYR A 146 15.49 4.46 12.83
C TYR A 146 14.68 3.54 11.91
N GLY A 147 14.46 3.93 10.65
CA GLY A 147 13.78 3.09 9.66
C GLY A 147 14.48 1.75 9.44
N LYS A 148 15.82 1.75 9.41
CA LYS A 148 16.65 0.55 9.28
C LYS A 148 16.50 -0.38 10.48
N GLU A 149 16.47 0.17 11.71
CA GLU A 149 16.25 -0.66 12.91
C GLU A 149 14.86 -1.28 12.93
N VAL A 150 13.80 -0.54 12.56
CA VAL A 150 12.45 -1.09 12.40
C VAL A 150 12.43 -2.20 11.35
N GLY A 151 13.11 -2.00 10.22
CA GLY A 151 13.23 -3.01 9.17
C GLY A 151 13.96 -4.27 9.61
N ARG A 152 15.03 -4.11 10.38
CA ARG A 152 15.76 -5.24 11.00
C ARG A 152 14.84 -6.07 11.90
N GLN A 153 14.06 -5.42 12.76
CA GLN A 153 13.07 -6.09 13.62
C GLN A 153 11.98 -6.78 12.81
N CYS A 154 11.49 -6.16 11.74
CA CYS A 154 10.54 -6.79 10.81
C CYS A 154 11.11 -8.09 10.23
N ARG A 155 12.34 -8.07 9.74
CA ARG A 155 13.00 -9.26 9.18
C ARG A 155 13.12 -10.40 10.21
N GLU A 156 13.53 -10.10 11.42
CA GLU A 156 13.64 -11.09 12.50
C GLU A 156 12.31 -11.76 12.82
N MET A 157 11.22 -11.03 12.63
CA MET A 157 9.85 -11.53 12.82
C MET A 157 9.23 -12.16 11.57
N GLY A 158 9.98 -12.30 10.47
CA GLY A 158 9.46 -12.82 9.20
C GLY A 158 8.38 -11.93 8.56
N ILE A 159 8.45 -10.62 8.81
CA ILE A 159 7.57 -9.60 8.23
C ILE A 159 8.24 -9.06 6.97
N HIS A 160 7.49 -8.96 5.87
CA HIS A 160 7.98 -8.56 4.56
C HIS A 160 7.53 -7.15 4.16
N ILE A 161 6.43 -6.68 4.75
CA ILE A 161 5.80 -5.39 4.43
C ILE A 161 5.50 -4.64 5.73
N ASN A 162 5.92 -3.38 5.80
CA ASN A 162 5.48 -2.46 6.84
C ASN A 162 4.59 -1.37 6.22
N PHE A 163 3.34 -1.25 6.68
CA PHE A 163 2.44 -0.16 6.28
C PHE A 163 2.86 1.15 6.95
N ALA A 164 4.02 1.65 6.55
CA ALA A 164 4.69 2.86 6.94
C ALA A 164 5.67 3.30 5.83
N PRO A 165 5.97 4.59 5.71
CA PRO A 165 5.62 5.71 6.58
C PRO A 165 4.19 6.23 6.40
N ASP A 166 3.66 6.90 7.45
CA ASP A 166 2.53 7.81 7.30
C ASP A 166 3.06 9.11 6.65
N MET A 167 2.57 9.40 5.44
CA MET A 167 2.99 10.56 4.63
C MET A 167 1.93 11.67 4.61
N ASP A 168 0.91 11.54 5.47
CA ASP A 168 -0.13 12.56 5.61
C ASP A 168 0.42 13.81 6.30
N VAL A 169 0.17 14.97 5.71
CA VAL A 169 0.54 16.26 6.27
C VAL A 169 -0.53 16.68 7.29
N ASN A 170 -0.18 16.84 8.57
CA ASN A 170 -1.13 17.20 9.61
C ASN A 170 -1.54 18.69 9.49
N SER A 171 -2.20 19.04 8.39
CA SER A 171 -2.62 20.43 8.11
C SER A 171 -3.87 20.84 8.90
N ASN A 172 -4.60 19.91 9.49
CA ASN A 172 -5.71 20.13 10.40
C ASN A 172 -5.37 19.63 11.80
N VAL A 173 -5.20 20.56 12.75
CA VAL A 173 -4.86 20.24 14.15
C VAL A 173 -5.93 19.36 14.84
N ASP A 174 -7.18 19.47 14.42
CA ASP A 174 -8.31 18.73 14.97
C ASP A 174 -8.54 17.36 14.26
N ASN A 175 -7.59 16.95 13.40
CA ASN A 175 -7.70 15.66 12.72
C ASN A 175 -7.69 14.49 13.73
N PRO A 176 -8.78 13.69 13.83
CA PRO A 176 -8.90 12.66 14.86
C PRO A 176 -8.07 11.40 14.56
N VAL A 177 -7.57 11.24 13.33
CA VAL A 177 -6.94 10.00 12.85
C VAL A 177 -5.43 10.14 12.69
N ILE A 178 -4.97 11.22 12.08
CA ILE A 178 -3.56 11.42 11.72
C ILE A 178 -2.77 12.00 12.90
N GLY A 179 -2.97 13.24 13.28
CA GLY A 179 -2.36 13.83 14.46
C GLY A 179 -0.89 13.42 14.66
N LEU A 180 -0.61 12.76 15.78
CA LEU A 180 0.75 12.31 16.13
C LEU A 180 1.35 11.22 15.22
N ARG A 181 0.60 10.68 14.26
CA ARG A 181 1.08 9.72 13.28
C ARG A 181 1.86 10.39 12.15
N SER A 182 1.51 11.65 11.83
CA SER A 182 2.26 12.47 10.87
C SER A 182 3.63 12.86 11.40
N PHE A 183 4.59 13.09 10.49
CA PHE A 183 5.89 13.69 10.81
C PHE A 183 5.81 15.22 11.01
N GLY A 184 4.68 15.87 10.71
CA GLY A 184 4.52 17.31 10.92
C GLY A 184 3.43 17.97 10.06
N GLU A 185 3.46 19.28 10.05
CA GLU A 185 2.49 20.13 9.37
C GLU A 185 3.04 20.75 8.07
N ASN A 186 4.37 20.70 7.87
CA ASN A 186 5.02 21.17 6.66
C ASN A 186 5.18 20.06 5.64
N PRO A 187 4.64 20.19 4.42
CA PRO A 187 4.65 19.12 3.41
C PRO A 187 6.06 18.65 3.01
N GLU A 188 7.01 19.58 2.87
CA GLU A 188 8.40 19.26 2.53
C GLU A 188 9.09 18.49 3.67
N ALA A 189 8.92 18.91 4.90
CA ALA A 189 9.47 18.24 6.06
C ALA A 189 8.88 16.83 6.22
N VAL A 190 7.56 16.65 6.02
CA VAL A 190 6.91 15.34 6.04
C VAL A 190 7.48 14.45 4.94
N ALA A 191 7.68 14.99 3.73
CA ALA A 191 8.28 14.24 2.62
C ALA A 191 9.70 13.79 2.97
N GLU A 192 10.55 14.69 3.45
CA GLU A 192 11.95 14.38 3.79
C GLU A 192 12.06 13.30 4.89
N LYS A 193 11.28 13.44 5.97
CA LYS A 193 11.27 12.48 7.08
C LYS A 193 10.72 11.11 6.64
N GLY A 194 9.58 11.10 5.94
CA GLY A 194 8.99 9.87 5.44
C GLY A 194 9.89 9.13 4.46
N ILE A 195 10.59 9.86 3.57
CA ILE A 195 11.57 9.32 2.63
C ILE A 195 12.78 8.74 3.37
N ALA A 196 13.34 9.44 4.36
CA ALA A 196 14.44 8.93 5.16
C ALA A 196 14.04 7.63 5.88
N TYR A 197 12.87 7.60 6.50
CA TYR A 197 12.33 6.38 7.12
C TYR A 197 12.18 5.24 6.11
N ALA A 198 11.55 5.50 4.95
CA ALA A 198 11.35 4.49 3.91
C ALA A 198 12.66 3.95 3.36
N ARG A 199 13.69 4.81 3.18
CA ARG A 199 15.02 4.42 2.73
C ARG A 199 15.68 3.47 3.73
N GLY A 200 15.63 3.80 5.02
CA GLY A 200 16.12 2.92 6.08
C GLY A 200 15.41 1.57 6.07
N LEU A 201 14.08 1.58 5.99
CA LEU A 201 13.25 0.37 5.97
C LEU A 201 13.58 -0.53 4.76
N GLU A 202 13.58 0.03 3.53
CA GLU A 202 13.84 -0.73 2.31
C GLU A 202 15.31 -1.17 2.17
N SER A 203 16.26 -0.50 2.84
CA SER A 203 17.66 -0.95 2.90
C SER A 203 17.80 -2.33 3.55
N THR A 204 16.82 -2.75 4.33
CA THR A 204 16.76 -4.08 4.96
C THR A 204 15.99 -5.12 4.14
N GLY A 205 15.44 -4.74 2.97
CA GLY A 205 14.61 -5.60 2.11
C GLY A 205 13.13 -5.65 2.51
N ILE A 206 12.69 -4.82 3.47
CA ILE A 206 11.27 -4.70 3.85
C ILE A 206 10.61 -3.68 2.95
N LEU A 207 9.47 -4.04 2.34
CA LEU A 207 8.68 -3.09 1.55
C LEU A 207 8.08 -2.01 2.44
N SER A 208 8.42 -0.76 2.16
CA SER A 208 7.73 0.39 2.72
C SER A 208 6.42 0.65 1.97
N VAL A 209 5.37 1.06 2.69
CA VAL A 209 4.08 1.40 2.09
C VAL A 209 3.63 2.75 2.63
N SER A 210 3.79 3.79 1.83
CA SER A 210 3.34 5.12 2.19
C SER A 210 1.83 5.22 2.20
N LYS A 211 1.27 6.00 3.15
CA LYS A 211 -0.17 6.13 3.37
C LYS A 211 -0.56 7.49 3.92
N HIS A 212 -1.81 7.91 3.72
CA HIS A 212 -2.94 7.29 3.01
C HIS A 212 -3.22 8.11 1.75
N PHE A 213 -2.82 7.62 0.59
CA PHE A 213 -2.98 8.36 -0.68
C PHE A 213 -4.46 8.64 -0.98
N PRO A 214 -4.86 9.85 -1.41
CA PRO A 214 -4.02 10.99 -1.82
C PRO A 214 -3.70 12.02 -0.72
N GLY A 215 -3.90 11.70 0.57
CA GLY A 215 -3.60 12.53 1.73
C GLY A 215 -4.79 12.68 2.67
N HIS A 216 -4.65 12.23 3.93
CA HIS A 216 -5.68 12.17 4.97
C HIS A 216 -5.52 13.28 6.03
N GLY A 217 -4.45 14.09 5.96
CA GLY A 217 -4.06 14.97 7.07
C GLY A 217 -4.97 16.17 7.32
N ASP A 218 -5.82 16.57 6.35
CA ASP A 218 -6.74 17.71 6.47
C ASP A 218 -8.19 17.32 6.85
N THR A 219 -8.47 16.05 7.07
CA THR A 219 -9.84 15.61 7.37
C THR A 219 -10.22 15.89 8.82
N SER A 220 -11.52 16.18 9.05
CA SER A 220 -12.11 16.37 10.39
C SER A 220 -12.91 15.14 10.84
N GLU A 221 -12.94 14.08 10.03
CA GLU A 221 -13.74 12.88 10.25
C GLU A 221 -12.84 11.64 10.23
N ASP A 222 -13.23 10.61 10.99
CA ASP A 222 -12.52 9.34 11.03
C ASP A 222 -13.01 8.39 9.92
N SER A 223 -12.11 7.93 9.08
CA SER A 223 -12.39 6.96 8.00
C SER A 223 -12.82 5.58 8.52
N HIS A 224 -12.57 5.27 9.79
CA HIS A 224 -13.12 4.08 10.44
C HIS A 224 -14.63 4.19 10.70
N GLU A 225 -15.16 5.41 10.78
CA GLU A 225 -16.58 5.68 11.12
C GLU A 225 -17.39 6.20 9.94
N THR A 226 -16.78 6.98 9.05
CA THR A 226 -17.47 7.66 7.94
C THR A 226 -16.60 7.65 6.67
N LEU A 227 -17.03 8.33 5.62
CA LEU A 227 -16.22 8.66 4.44
C LEU A 227 -15.75 10.12 4.53
N PRO A 228 -14.52 10.39 5.04
CA PRO A 228 -14.01 11.75 5.19
C PRO A 228 -13.87 12.46 3.84
N VAL A 229 -14.05 13.78 3.84
CA VAL A 229 -14.01 14.59 2.62
C VAL A 229 -12.87 15.61 2.66
N VAL A 230 -11.99 15.56 1.65
CA VAL A 230 -10.93 16.56 1.43
C VAL A 230 -11.43 17.58 0.39
N ARG A 231 -11.77 18.81 0.83
CA ARG A 231 -12.47 19.84 0.03
C ARG A 231 -11.52 20.83 -0.65
N HIS A 232 -10.29 20.46 -0.93
CA HIS A 232 -9.32 21.35 -1.58
C HIS A 232 -9.38 21.24 -3.10
N ASN A 233 -8.97 22.33 -3.76
CA ASN A 233 -8.77 22.33 -5.21
C ASN A 233 -7.47 21.59 -5.58
N ARG A 234 -7.30 21.30 -6.87
CA ARG A 234 -6.15 20.56 -7.37
C ARG A 234 -4.82 21.23 -7.03
N ALA A 235 -4.71 22.56 -7.13
CA ALA A 235 -3.47 23.27 -6.86
C ALA A 235 -3.04 23.11 -5.38
N ARG A 236 -3.97 23.19 -4.43
CA ARG A 236 -3.69 22.92 -3.02
C ARG A 236 -3.31 21.45 -2.81
N LEU A 237 -4.04 20.50 -3.38
CA LEU A 237 -3.70 19.06 -3.28
C LEU A 237 -2.27 18.81 -3.80
N ASP A 238 -1.89 19.42 -4.91
CA ASP A 238 -0.57 19.26 -5.51
C ASP A 238 0.58 19.80 -4.64
N SER A 239 0.32 20.87 -3.88
CA SER A 239 1.35 21.54 -3.07
C SER A 239 1.41 21.06 -1.62
N VAL A 240 0.42 20.35 -1.12
CA VAL A 240 0.37 19.89 0.27
C VAL A 240 0.14 18.39 0.34
N GLU A 241 -1.06 17.93 0.05
CA GLU A 241 -1.47 16.55 0.30
C GLU A 241 -0.70 15.54 -0.58
N LEU A 242 -0.53 15.84 -1.87
CA LEU A 242 0.16 14.98 -2.84
C LEU A 242 1.68 15.15 -2.84
N LEU A 243 2.23 16.21 -2.28
CA LEU A 243 3.66 16.51 -2.36
C LEU A 243 4.52 15.39 -1.76
N PRO A 244 4.26 14.91 -0.53
CA PRO A 244 5.05 13.81 0.04
C PRO A 244 4.99 12.53 -0.80
N PHE A 245 3.83 12.19 -1.34
CA PHE A 245 3.67 11.01 -2.20
C PHE A 245 4.41 11.15 -3.54
N LYS A 246 4.39 12.33 -4.16
CA LYS A 246 5.16 12.61 -5.38
C LYS A 246 6.66 12.42 -5.16
N ARG A 247 7.19 12.92 -4.04
CA ARG A 247 8.59 12.76 -3.66
C ARG A 247 8.92 11.29 -3.40
N TYR A 248 8.06 10.56 -2.69
CA TYR A 248 8.20 9.12 -2.42
C TYR A 248 8.23 8.30 -3.72
N ILE A 249 7.35 8.59 -4.67
CA ILE A 249 7.31 7.92 -5.99
C ILE A 249 8.58 8.25 -6.78
N TYR A 250 8.99 9.52 -6.82
CA TYR A 250 10.19 9.97 -7.52
C TYR A 250 11.46 9.28 -7.01
N ASP A 251 11.57 9.09 -5.70
CA ASP A 251 12.70 8.39 -5.07
C ASP A 251 12.65 6.85 -5.26
N GLY A 252 11.60 6.32 -5.88
CA GLY A 252 11.52 4.92 -6.32
C GLY A 252 11.14 3.91 -5.24
N PHE A 253 10.35 4.30 -4.24
CA PHE A 253 9.84 3.36 -3.23
C PHE A 253 8.68 2.51 -3.73
N GLY A 254 8.47 1.35 -3.09
CA GLY A 254 7.75 0.24 -3.70
C GLY A 254 6.29 0.07 -3.33
N GLY A 255 5.74 0.74 -2.32
CA GLY A 255 4.37 0.52 -1.87
C GLY A 255 3.57 1.80 -1.62
N ILE A 256 2.29 1.84 -2.01
CA ILE A 256 1.35 2.91 -1.66
C ILE A 256 0.02 2.30 -1.23
N MET A 257 -0.53 2.82 -0.11
CA MET A 257 -1.88 2.50 0.36
C MET A 257 -2.85 3.62 -0.01
N THR A 258 -3.93 3.26 -0.71
CA THR A 258 -5.00 4.19 -1.08
C THR A 258 -6.05 4.27 0.03
N GLY A 259 -6.28 5.47 0.54
CA GLY A 259 -7.19 5.72 1.64
C GLY A 259 -8.68 5.71 1.25
N HIS A 260 -9.54 5.53 2.24
CA HIS A 260 -10.98 5.66 2.08
C HIS A 260 -11.41 7.12 2.30
N LEU A 261 -11.07 7.98 1.34
CA LEU A 261 -11.29 9.43 1.34
C LEU A 261 -12.07 9.85 0.11
N TYR A 262 -13.04 10.75 0.26
CA TYR A 262 -13.66 11.40 -0.88
C TYR A 262 -12.96 12.72 -1.19
N VAL A 263 -12.47 12.86 -2.42
CA VAL A 263 -11.74 14.05 -2.90
C VAL A 263 -12.41 14.59 -4.17
N PRO A 264 -13.39 15.52 -4.03
CA PRO A 264 -14.20 16.02 -5.16
C PRO A 264 -13.39 16.63 -6.30
N ALA A 265 -12.22 17.19 -6.02
CA ALA A 265 -11.32 17.76 -7.02
C ALA A 265 -10.66 16.72 -7.93
N LEU A 266 -10.60 15.45 -7.49
CA LEU A 266 -10.04 14.34 -8.27
C LEU A 266 -11.12 13.46 -8.88
N ASP A 267 -12.21 13.23 -8.16
CA ASP A 267 -13.35 12.42 -8.63
C ASP A 267 -14.65 12.95 -8.04
N LYS A 268 -15.61 13.33 -8.89
CA LYS A 268 -16.92 13.86 -8.48
C LYS A 268 -17.97 12.77 -8.19
N SER A 269 -17.62 11.50 -8.32
CA SER A 269 -18.56 10.37 -8.23
C SER A 269 -18.95 9.93 -6.83
N HIS A 270 -18.57 10.68 -5.78
CA HIS A 270 -18.82 10.33 -4.37
C HIS A 270 -18.31 8.94 -3.95
N LYS A 271 -17.19 8.50 -4.52
CA LYS A 271 -16.53 7.25 -4.16
C LYS A 271 -15.31 7.54 -3.28
N PRO A 272 -14.93 6.62 -2.38
CA PRO A 272 -13.63 6.69 -1.74
C PRO A 272 -12.50 6.60 -2.79
N ALA A 273 -11.38 7.25 -2.53
CA ALA A 273 -10.21 7.28 -3.41
C ALA A 273 -9.75 5.87 -3.79
N SER A 274 -9.77 4.92 -2.84
CA SER A 274 -9.48 3.51 -3.06
C SER A 274 -10.40 2.80 -4.08
N PHE A 275 -11.60 3.37 -4.38
CA PHE A 275 -12.55 2.84 -5.39
C PHE A 275 -12.64 3.72 -6.63
N SER A 276 -11.81 4.75 -6.72
CA SER A 276 -11.80 5.70 -7.82
C SER A 276 -10.71 5.38 -8.83
N LYS A 277 -11.10 5.01 -10.05
CA LYS A 277 -10.17 4.84 -11.16
C LYS A 277 -9.41 6.14 -11.48
N ALA A 278 -10.07 7.30 -11.34
CA ALA A 278 -9.44 8.60 -11.52
C ALA A 278 -8.29 8.83 -10.53
N VAL A 279 -8.41 8.32 -9.29
CA VAL A 279 -7.37 8.47 -8.26
C VAL A 279 -6.30 7.39 -8.38
N VAL A 280 -6.69 6.11 -8.45
CA VAL A 280 -5.72 4.99 -8.42
C VAL A 280 -5.04 4.80 -9.77
N THR A 281 -5.81 4.68 -10.84
CA THR A 281 -5.24 4.42 -12.16
C THR A 281 -4.73 5.70 -12.82
N ASP A 282 -5.61 6.72 -12.93
CA ASP A 282 -5.27 7.86 -13.79
C ASP A 282 -4.30 8.83 -13.10
N LEU A 283 -4.50 9.16 -11.80
CA LEU A 283 -3.57 10.01 -11.06
C LEU A 283 -2.33 9.24 -10.61
N LEU A 284 -2.49 8.21 -9.74
CA LEU A 284 -1.35 7.55 -9.09
C LEU A 284 -0.47 6.79 -10.09
N GLN A 285 -1.06 5.92 -10.91
CA GLN A 285 -0.27 5.03 -11.77
C GLN A 285 0.18 5.71 -13.08
N LYS A 286 -0.71 6.51 -13.72
CA LYS A 286 -0.38 7.12 -15.03
C LYS A 286 0.27 8.50 -14.89
N GLU A 287 -0.38 9.43 -14.17
CA GLU A 287 0.12 10.80 -14.08
C GLU A 287 1.39 10.89 -13.21
N LEU A 288 1.36 10.28 -12.01
CA LEU A 288 2.51 10.26 -11.09
C LEU A 288 3.52 9.15 -11.41
N GLY A 289 3.21 8.21 -12.31
CA GLY A 289 4.11 7.17 -12.80
C GLY A 289 4.43 6.06 -11.79
N PHE A 290 3.60 5.84 -10.77
CA PHE A 290 3.84 4.81 -9.76
C PHE A 290 3.77 3.40 -10.33
N GLN A 291 4.85 2.62 -10.17
CA GLN A 291 4.98 1.25 -10.68
C GLN A 291 4.98 0.18 -9.58
N GLY A 292 4.98 0.59 -8.31
CA GLY A 292 4.99 -0.31 -7.16
C GLY A 292 3.63 -0.96 -6.87
N LEU A 293 3.48 -1.64 -5.72
CA LEU A 293 2.24 -2.26 -5.29
C LEU A 293 1.26 -1.23 -4.70
N CYS A 294 0.04 -1.20 -5.25
CA CYS A 294 -1.08 -0.45 -4.71
C CYS A 294 -1.89 -1.32 -3.76
N PHE A 295 -1.97 -0.93 -2.50
CA PHE A 295 -2.81 -1.55 -1.48
C PHE A 295 -4.07 -0.72 -1.27
N THR A 296 -5.21 -1.35 -1.02
CA THR A 296 -6.32 -0.63 -0.39
C THR A 296 -6.00 -0.39 1.08
N ASP A 297 -6.57 0.63 1.70
CA ASP A 297 -6.78 0.61 3.15
C ASP A 297 -7.74 -0.53 3.51
N ALA A 298 -7.90 -0.82 4.80
CA ALA A 298 -8.65 -1.99 5.25
C ALA A 298 -10.12 -1.96 4.78
N LEU A 299 -10.49 -2.89 3.90
CA LEU A 299 -11.83 -2.94 3.30
C LEU A 299 -12.96 -3.23 4.30
N ALA A 300 -12.62 -3.65 5.53
CA ALA A 300 -13.57 -3.81 6.63
C ALA A 300 -13.97 -2.48 7.30
N MET A 301 -13.30 -1.34 6.96
CA MET A 301 -13.62 -0.02 7.50
C MET A 301 -14.95 0.53 6.95
N LYS A 302 -15.65 1.35 7.74
CA LYS A 302 -16.92 1.96 7.28
C LYS A 302 -16.74 2.91 6.10
N GLY A 303 -15.60 3.58 5.98
CA GLY A 303 -15.25 4.39 4.82
C GLY A 303 -15.22 3.63 3.48
N ALA A 304 -15.05 2.30 3.52
CA ALA A 304 -15.15 1.39 2.38
C ALA A 304 -16.58 0.88 2.11
N SER A 305 -17.59 1.37 2.85
CA SER A 305 -18.97 0.90 2.70
C SER A 305 -19.51 1.17 1.30
N THR A 306 -20.19 0.19 0.75
CA THR A 306 -20.83 0.24 -0.57
C THR A 306 -22.33 -0.06 -0.46
N LYS A 307 -23.07 0.14 -1.54
CA LYS A 307 -24.45 -0.35 -1.62
C LYS A 307 -24.46 -1.87 -1.51
N LYS A 308 -25.55 -2.46 -0.99
CA LYS A 308 -25.68 -3.93 -0.80
C LYS A 308 -25.44 -4.74 -2.09
N THR A 309 -25.66 -4.14 -3.25
CA THR A 309 -25.47 -4.74 -4.58
C THR A 309 -24.02 -4.73 -5.04
N ASP A 310 -23.14 -4.02 -4.35
CA ASP A 310 -21.79 -3.74 -4.82
C ASP A 310 -20.76 -4.39 -3.89
N ASN A 311 -19.79 -5.09 -4.45
CA ASN A 311 -18.70 -5.68 -3.66
C ASN A 311 -17.49 -4.73 -3.57
N PRO A 312 -17.00 -4.39 -2.35
CA PRO A 312 -15.85 -3.50 -2.17
C PRO A 312 -14.57 -4.00 -2.86
N SER A 313 -14.31 -5.32 -2.83
CA SER A 313 -13.13 -5.93 -3.44
C SER A 313 -13.14 -5.79 -4.95
N VAL A 314 -14.29 -6.01 -5.59
CA VAL A 314 -14.46 -5.80 -7.05
C VAL A 314 -14.23 -4.32 -7.41
N LYS A 315 -14.81 -3.37 -6.64
CA LYS A 315 -14.60 -1.93 -6.88
C LYS A 315 -13.15 -1.49 -6.74
N ALA A 316 -12.46 -2.02 -5.73
CA ALA A 316 -11.05 -1.72 -5.51
C ALA A 316 -10.17 -2.22 -6.68
N LEU A 317 -10.45 -3.41 -7.20
CA LEU A 317 -9.73 -3.97 -8.37
C LEU A 317 -10.01 -3.18 -9.64
N LEU A 318 -11.27 -2.77 -9.88
CA LEU A 318 -11.66 -1.89 -11.00
C LEU A 318 -10.97 -0.52 -10.93
N ALA A 319 -10.74 -0.01 -9.73
CA ALA A 319 -10.01 1.25 -9.53
C ALA A 319 -8.52 1.15 -9.86
N GLY A 320 -7.92 -0.06 -9.80
CA GLY A 320 -6.53 -0.29 -10.14
C GLY A 320 -5.66 -0.80 -8.97
N ASN A 321 -6.19 -1.00 -7.75
CA ASN A 321 -5.41 -1.56 -6.65
C ASN A 321 -4.93 -2.98 -6.96
N ASP A 322 -3.76 -3.34 -6.43
CA ASP A 322 -3.16 -4.66 -6.63
C ASP A 322 -3.52 -5.63 -5.50
N ILE A 323 -3.59 -5.13 -4.25
CA ILE A 323 -3.84 -5.94 -3.06
C ILE A 323 -5.07 -5.42 -2.30
N LEU A 324 -5.96 -6.34 -2.01
CA LEU A 324 -7.17 -6.16 -1.22
C LEU A 324 -6.85 -6.41 0.26
N LEU A 325 -6.66 -5.33 1.02
CA LEU A 325 -6.28 -5.44 2.43
C LEU A 325 -7.50 -5.64 3.32
N ALA A 326 -7.44 -6.64 4.18
CA ALA A 326 -8.42 -6.89 5.23
C ALA A 326 -9.89 -6.84 4.77
N PRO A 327 -10.29 -7.60 3.71
CA PRO A 327 -11.68 -7.67 3.31
C PRO A 327 -12.56 -8.17 4.45
N ALA A 328 -13.78 -7.62 4.58
CA ALA A 328 -14.68 -7.95 5.68
C ALA A 328 -15.19 -9.40 5.63
N ALA A 329 -15.39 -9.92 4.43
CA ALA A 329 -15.89 -11.28 4.20
C ALA A 329 -15.05 -12.02 3.12
N PRO A 330 -13.78 -12.40 3.43
CA PRO A 330 -12.80 -12.84 2.42
C PRO A 330 -13.31 -13.94 1.47
N ILE A 331 -14.06 -14.93 1.97
CA ILE A 331 -14.60 -16.03 1.14
C ILE A 331 -15.67 -15.52 0.17
N ASN A 332 -16.57 -14.64 0.64
CA ASN A 332 -17.60 -14.05 -0.22
C ASN A 332 -17.01 -13.07 -1.22
N ASP A 333 -16.03 -12.29 -0.78
CA ASP A 333 -15.31 -11.34 -1.63
C ASP A 333 -14.54 -12.06 -2.75
N PHE A 334 -13.89 -13.18 -2.43
CA PHE A 334 -13.23 -14.02 -3.41
C PHE A 334 -14.20 -14.58 -4.46
N LYS A 335 -15.37 -15.06 -4.03
CA LYS A 335 -16.42 -15.50 -4.96
C LYS A 335 -16.91 -14.37 -5.85
N ALA A 336 -17.17 -13.19 -5.28
CA ALA A 336 -17.62 -12.03 -6.05
C ALA A 336 -16.58 -11.56 -7.08
N VAL A 337 -15.28 -11.66 -6.77
CA VAL A 337 -14.21 -11.36 -7.74
C VAL A 337 -14.21 -12.39 -8.87
N LYS A 338 -14.39 -13.68 -8.60
CA LYS A 338 -14.51 -14.73 -9.63
C LYS A 338 -15.72 -14.49 -10.53
N GLU A 339 -16.88 -14.27 -9.95
CA GLU A 339 -18.12 -13.95 -10.68
C GLU A 339 -17.93 -12.71 -11.57
N ALA A 340 -17.30 -11.65 -11.05
CA ALA A 340 -17.03 -10.44 -11.82
C ALA A 340 -16.05 -10.68 -13.00
N ILE A 341 -15.12 -11.63 -12.91
CA ILE A 341 -14.26 -12.01 -14.03
C ILE A 341 -15.08 -12.84 -15.06
N GLU A 342 -15.86 -13.81 -14.60
CA GLU A 342 -16.71 -14.66 -15.46
C GLU A 342 -17.75 -13.83 -16.24
N GLU A 343 -18.28 -12.77 -15.62
CA GLU A 343 -19.22 -11.82 -16.24
C GLU A 343 -18.52 -10.74 -17.13
N GLY A 344 -17.19 -10.73 -17.19
CA GLY A 344 -16.42 -9.74 -17.96
C GLY A 344 -16.40 -8.33 -17.35
N VAL A 345 -16.79 -8.18 -16.09
CA VAL A 345 -16.71 -6.92 -15.33
C VAL A 345 -15.26 -6.61 -14.93
N LEU A 346 -14.52 -7.64 -14.54
CA LEU A 346 -13.08 -7.59 -14.31
C LEU A 346 -12.37 -8.29 -15.48
N ASP A 347 -11.35 -7.65 -16.01
CA ASP A 347 -10.48 -8.23 -17.02
C ASP A 347 -9.51 -9.23 -16.38
N LEU A 348 -9.52 -10.47 -16.86
CA LEU A 348 -8.65 -11.53 -16.37
C LEU A 348 -7.17 -11.20 -16.56
N GLU A 349 -6.77 -10.65 -17.71
CA GLU A 349 -5.37 -10.28 -17.97
C GLU A 349 -4.89 -9.21 -16.98
N ALA A 350 -5.75 -8.25 -16.62
CA ALA A 350 -5.44 -7.26 -15.60
C ALA A 350 -5.27 -7.88 -14.20
N ILE A 351 -6.07 -8.90 -13.85
CA ILE A 351 -5.94 -9.64 -12.58
C ILE A 351 -4.63 -10.45 -12.57
N GLU A 352 -4.31 -11.13 -13.66
CA GLU A 352 -3.07 -11.89 -13.80
C GLU A 352 -1.83 -11.00 -13.76
N ALA A 353 -1.86 -9.82 -14.37
CA ALA A 353 -0.79 -8.84 -14.28
C ALA A 353 -0.54 -8.38 -12.82
N LYS A 354 -1.61 -8.23 -12.01
CA LYS A 354 -1.48 -7.94 -10.57
C LYS A 354 -0.86 -9.11 -9.81
N CYS A 355 -1.27 -10.34 -10.12
CA CYS A 355 -0.66 -11.53 -9.54
C CYS A 355 0.85 -11.60 -9.84
N LEU A 356 1.26 -11.42 -11.09
CA LEU A 356 2.67 -11.38 -11.50
C LEU A 356 3.47 -10.30 -10.73
N LYS A 357 2.87 -9.14 -10.53
CA LYS A 357 3.48 -8.05 -9.76
C LYS A 357 3.67 -8.45 -8.29
N ILE A 358 2.71 -9.14 -7.69
CA ILE A 358 2.80 -9.67 -6.32
C ILE A 358 3.87 -10.76 -6.22
N LEU A 359 3.97 -11.66 -7.20
CA LEU A 359 5.00 -12.70 -7.23
C LEU A 359 6.41 -12.10 -7.29
N ARG A 360 6.62 -11.02 -8.06
CA ARG A 360 7.91 -10.29 -8.06
C ARG A 360 8.27 -9.81 -6.66
N TYR A 361 7.33 -9.23 -5.91
CA TYR A 361 7.59 -8.83 -4.52
C TYR A 361 7.85 -10.02 -3.61
N LYS A 362 7.22 -11.16 -3.81
CA LYS A 362 7.53 -12.38 -3.07
C LYS A 362 8.97 -12.84 -3.32
N TYR A 363 9.44 -12.78 -4.56
CA TYR A 363 10.84 -13.06 -4.88
C TYR A 363 11.79 -12.10 -4.16
N ILE A 364 11.53 -10.78 -4.24
CA ILE A 364 12.33 -9.74 -3.57
C ILE A 364 12.36 -9.94 -2.06
N ALA A 365 11.25 -10.36 -1.47
CA ALA A 365 11.13 -10.67 -0.03
C ALA A 365 11.85 -11.97 0.39
N GLY A 366 12.47 -12.69 -0.56
CA GLY A 366 13.18 -13.95 -0.28
C GLY A 366 12.24 -15.17 -0.12
N LEU A 367 11.02 -15.08 -0.62
CA LEU A 367 10.01 -16.16 -0.56
C LEU A 367 10.10 -17.13 -1.75
N ASN A 368 11.28 -17.21 -2.36
CA ASN A 368 11.59 -18.02 -3.54
C ASN A 368 12.47 -19.24 -3.23
N ALA A 369 12.68 -19.55 -1.94
CA ALA A 369 13.48 -20.67 -1.48
C ALA A 369 12.69 -21.98 -1.44
#